data_de4ce3ed92680a367625fc29977bd2a7
#
_entry.id   de4ce3ed92680a367625fc29977bd2a7
#
_cell.length_a   1.000
_cell.length_b   1.000
_cell.length_c   1.000
_cell.angle_alpha   90.00
_cell.angle_beta   90.00
_cell.angle_gamma   90.00
#
_symmetry.space_group_name_H-M   'P 1'
#
loop_
_entity.id
_entity.type
_entity.pdbx_description
1 polymer ?
#
loop_
_entity_poly.entity_id
_entity_poly.type
_entity_poly.pdbx_seq_one_letter_code
_entity_poly.pdbx_strand_id
1 'polypeptide(L)'
;MDFIKEACVDTVKDAVHAFNSGADRIEFCSNLDEDGLTPKTDDLILIKKLVSIPIRVMIRPHSKSFVYNEMDIEKMKNKIDFCKQHDFDGVVFGCLNQDNELNINLIKDLANYSKPLNVIIHKAIDYTLSPVESLKKLVKLKTIKGVLSSGGAASAEIGSNTLKKMVKLSPKNFEIIVAGKVTNINLELIHKKIGSSFYHGRKIVGEL
;
A
#
# COMPACT_ATOMS: atom_id res chain seq x y z
N MET A 1 -16.10 11.21 11.76
CA MET A 1 -15.48 11.26 10.40
C MET A 1 -15.14 9.82 10.06
N ASP A 2 -15.72 9.31 8.97
CA ASP A 2 -15.54 7.89 8.62
C ASP A 2 -14.41 7.76 7.60
N PHE A 3 -13.21 7.55 8.07
CA PHE A 3 -12.06 7.18 7.25
C PHE A 3 -11.32 5.98 7.86
N ILE A 4 -10.69 5.19 7.03
CA ILE A 4 -9.90 4.01 7.40
C ILE A 4 -8.48 4.46 7.75
N LYS A 5 -8.02 4.10 8.94
CA LYS A 5 -6.64 4.26 9.41
C LYS A 5 -5.88 2.97 9.16
N GLU A 6 -5.00 2.96 8.18
CA GLU A 6 -4.12 1.83 7.87
C GLU A 6 -2.76 2.07 8.53
N ALA A 7 -2.41 1.24 9.51
CA ALA A 7 -1.12 1.29 10.15
C ALA A 7 -0.08 0.47 9.37
N CYS A 8 1.07 1.10 9.10
CA CYS A 8 2.21 0.46 8.44
C CYS A 8 3.22 0.02 9.50
N VAL A 9 3.47 -1.29 9.56
CA VAL A 9 4.30 -1.89 10.62
C VAL A 9 5.17 -3.02 10.05
N ASP A 10 6.33 -3.28 10.67
CA ASP A 10 7.26 -4.32 10.26
C ASP A 10 7.60 -5.33 11.39
N THR A 11 6.96 -5.22 12.53
CA THR A 11 7.03 -6.23 13.59
C THR A 11 5.64 -6.71 13.99
N VAL A 12 5.55 -7.96 14.43
CA VAL A 12 4.30 -8.53 14.95
C VAL A 12 3.85 -7.77 16.21
N LYS A 13 4.80 -7.34 17.05
CA LYS A 13 4.52 -6.56 18.26
C LYS A 13 3.81 -5.24 17.90
N ASP A 14 4.35 -4.51 16.92
CA ASP A 14 3.78 -3.22 16.52
C ASP A 14 2.44 -3.40 15.81
N ALA A 15 2.24 -4.51 15.09
CA ALA A 15 0.95 -4.84 14.49
C ALA A 15 -0.14 -5.07 15.55
N VAL A 16 0.18 -5.81 16.61
CA VAL A 16 -0.74 -6.02 17.75
C VAL A 16 -0.98 -4.70 18.50
N HIS A 17 0.06 -3.88 18.67
CA HIS A 17 -0.09 -2.57 19.29
C HIS A 17 -0.98 -1.64 18.43
N ALA A 18 -0.74 -1.56 17.14
CA ALA A 18 -1.58 -0.76 16.23
C ALA A 18 -3.04 -1.21 16.23
N PHE A 19 -3.29 -2.52 16.22
CA PHE A 19 -4.63 -3.09 16.34
C PHE A 19 -5.31 -2.65 17.64
N ASN A 20 -4.65 -2.79 18.79
CA ASN A 20 -5.17 -2.39 20.09
C ASN A 20 -5.35 -0.86 20.21
N SER A 21 -4.59 -0.07 19.46
CA SER A 21 -4.68 1.40 19.39
C SER A 21 -5.72 1.92 18.40
N GLY A 22 -6.52 1.02 17.79
CA GLY A 22 -7.66 1.37 16.94
C GLY A 22 -7.27 1.64 15.49
N ALA A 23 -6.30 0.91 14.94
CA ALA A 23 -6.13 0.80 13.50
C ALA A 23 -7.30 0.02 12.90
N ASP A 24 -7.80 0.47 11.75
CA ASP A 24 -8.87 -0.22 11.03
C ASP A 24 -8.32 -1.29 10.07
N ARG A 25 -7.03 -1.17 9.70
CA ARG A 25 -6.32 -2.10 8.81
C ARG A 25 -4.82 -2.04 9.09
N ILE A 26 -4.12 -3.14 8.81
CA ILE A 26 -2.66 -3.23 8.85
C ILE A 26 -2.12 -3.39 7.42
N GLU A 27 -1.09 -2.62 7.06
CA GLU A 27 -0.14 -3.00 6.03
C GLU A 27 1.09 -3.59 6.73
N PHE A 28 1.32 -4.89 6.52
CA PHE A 28 2.43 -5.59 7.15
C PHE A 28 3.58 -5.78 6.16
N CYS A 29 4.74 -5.28 6.52
CA CYS A 29 5.98 -5.40 5.75
C CYS A 29 7.12 -5.91 6.63
N SER A 30 8.34 -5.85 6.13
CA SER A 30 9.58 -5.95 6.89
C SER A 30 10.49 -4.79 6.51
N ASN A 31 11.53 -4.52 7.30
CA ASN A 31 12.58 -3.55 6.97
C ASN A 31 12.02 -2.17 6.56
N LEU A 32 11.29 -1.53 7.46
CA LEU A 32 10.72 -0.18 7.20
C LEU A 32 11.80 0.88 6.94
N ASP A 33 13.04 0.66 7.39
CA ASP A 33 14.18 1.51 7.07
C ASP A 33 14.60 1.44 5.59
N GLU A 34 14.15 0.38 4.89
CA GLU A 34 14.29 0.20 3.44
C GLU A 34 12.96 0.50 2.69
N ASP A 35 12.07 1.29 3.30
CA ASP A 35 10.73 1.60 2.79
C ASP A 35 9.79 0.38 2.66
N GLY A 36 10.04 -0.65 3.45
CA GLY A 36 9.20 -1.85 3.54
C GLY A 36 9.47 -2.89 2.45
N LEU A 37 9.79 -4.09 2.89
CA LEU A 37 10.02 -5.27 2.05
C LEU A 37 9.01 -6.37 2.37
N THR A 38 9.05 -7.45 1.60
CA THR A 38 8.21 -8.64 1.82
C THR A 38 8.52 -9.29 3.17
N PRO A 39 7.55 -9.48 4.07
CA PRO A 39 7.78 -10.05 5.40
C PRO A 39 8.06 -11.56 5.34
N LYS A 40 8.66 -12.07 6.43
CA LYS A 40 8.90 -13.49 6.61
C LYS A 40 7.59 -14.25 6.79
N THR A 41 7.59 -15.50 6.36
CA THR A 41 6.41 -16.38 6.43
C THR A 41 5.96 -16.63 7.88
N ASP A 42 6.90 -16.82 8.81
CA ASP A 42 6.60 -17.08 10.22
C ASP A 42 5.90 -15.88 10.88
N ASP A 43 6.34 -14.65 10.56
CA ASP A 43 5.70 -13.42 11.05
C ASP A 43 4.27 -13.29 10.50
N LEU A 44 4.06 -13.66 9.23
CA LEU A 44 2.74 -13.66 8.60
C LEU A 44 1.79 -14.67 9.26
N ILE A 45 2.27 -15.86 9.59
CA ILE A 45 1.47 -16.86 10.32
C ILE A 45 1.11 -16.34 11.72
N LEU A 46 2.06 -15.71 12.38
CA LEU A 46 1.84 -15.23 13.74
C LEU A 46 0.87 -14.04 13.78
N ILE A 47 1.03 -13.05 12.89
CA ILE A 47 0.14 -11.89 12.85
C ILE A 47 -1.32 -12.28 12.55
N LYS A 48 -1.55 -13.26 11.67
CA LYS A 48 -2.90 -13.76 11.36
C LYS A 48 -3.62 -14.36 12.57
N LYS A 49 -2.88 -14.88 13.55
CA LYS A 49 -3.45 -15.42 14.79
C LYS A 49 -3.76 -14.33 15.82
N LEU A 50 -3.04 -13.22 15.80
CA LEU A 50 -3.07 -12.19 16.84
C LEU A 50 -3.89 -10.96 16.47
N VAL A 51 -4.10 -10.71 15.18
CA VAL A 51 -4.77 -9.50 14.66
C VAL A 51 -6.00 -9.92 13.84
N SER A 52 -7.18 -9.42 14.24
CA SER A 52 -8.46 -9.78 13.62
C SER A 52 -8.97 -8.78 12.57
N ILE A 53 -8.32 -7.63 12.43
CA ILE A 53 -8.65 -6.65 11.37
C ILE A 53 -7.99 -7.04 10.04
N PRO A 54 -8.43 -6.48 8.91
CA PRO A 54 -7.83 -6.76 7.60
C PRO A 54 -6.33 -6.51 7.57
N ILE A 55 -5.57 -7.44 6.98
CA ILE A 55 -4.11 -7.35 6.83
C ILE A 55 -3.76 -7.41 5.35
N ARG A 56 -3.05 -6.40 4.86
CA ARG A 56 -2.43 -6.36 3.54
C ARG A 56 -0.94 -6.62 3.67
N VAL A 57 -0.41 -7.44 2.78
CA VAL A 57 0.99 -7.88 2.84
C VAL A 57 1.81 -7.19 1.75
N MET A 58 2.92 -6.59 2.14
CA MET A 58 3.88 -6.02 1.20
C MET A 58 4.54 -7.13 0.38
N ILE A 59 4.51 -6.99 -0.94
CA ILE A 59 5.16 -7.88 -1.90
C ILE A 59 6.22 -7.10 -2.66
N ARG A 60 7.39 -6.96 -2.03
CA ARG A 60 8.55 -6.23 -2.56
C ARG A 60 9.82 -7.01 -2.21
N PRO A 61 10.40 -7.76 -3.16
CA PRO A 61 11.48 -8.71 -2.88
C PRO A 61 12.82 -8.06 -2.50
N HIS A 62 13.03 -6.79 -2.87
CA HIS A 62 14.26 -6.04 -2.58
C HIS A 62 14.03 -4.52 -2.60
N SER A 63 14.94 -3.77 -1.97
CA SER A 63 14.92 -2.29 -1.90
C SER A 63 15.60 -1.58 -3.08
N LYS A 64 16.32 -2.31 -3.95
CA LYS A 64 17.19 -1.76 -5.00
C LYS A 64 16.43 -0.88 -6.01
N SER A 65 15.25 -1.32 -6.42
CA SER A 65 14.38 -0.63 -7.40
C SER A 65 12.97 -1.20 -7.37
N PHE A 66 12.11 -0.69 -8.26
CA PHE A 66 10.79 -1.29 -8.57
C PHE A 66 10.76 -1.97 -9.94
N VAL A 67 11.95 -2.19 -10.53
CA VAL A 67 12.11 -2.97 -11.77
C VAL A 67 12.54 -4.37 -11.37
N TYR A 68 11.76 -5.37 -11.79
CA TYR A 68 11.91 -6.75 -11.36
C TYR A 68 12.29 -7.65 -12.53
N ASN A 69 13.21 -8.59 -12.27
CA ASN A 69 13.56 -9.68 -13.20
C ASN A 69 12.64 -10.91 -12.97
N GLU A 70 12.82 -11.95 -13.76
CA GLU A 70 12.00 -13.16 -13.70
C GLU A 70 12.06 -13.85 -12.32
N MET A 71 13.24 -13.91 -11.69
CA MET A 71 13.38 -14.50 -10.34
C MET A 71 12.66 -13.67 -9.27
N ASP A 72 12.65 -12.35 -9.39
CA ASP A 72 11.93 -11.48 -8.48
C ASP A 72 10.42 -11.67 -8.64
N ILE A 73 9.95 -11.79 -9.89
CA ILE A 73 8.54 -12.03 -10.20
C ILE A 73 8.08 -13.39 -9.65
N GLU A 74 8.94 -14.41 -9.73
CA GLU A 74 8.66 -15.73 -9.13
C GLU A 74 8.54 -15.64 -7.61
N LYS A 75 9.48 -14.96 -6.93
CA LYS A 75 9.39 -14.71 -5.48
C LYS A 75 8.11 -13.97 -5.11
N MET A 76 7.71 -12.96 -5.90
CA MET A 76 6.45 -12.24 -5.68
C MET A 76 5.25 -13.18 -5.79
N LYS A 77 5.17 -14.01 -6.83
CA LYS A 77 4.09 -14.98 -7.03
C LYS A 77 4.02 -16.00 -5.88
N ASN A 78 5.15 -16.55 -5.46
CA ASN A 78 5.20 -17.50 -4.34
C ASN A 78 4.65 -16.89 -3.04
N LYS A 79 4.95 -15.62 -2.76
CA LYS A 79 4.41 -14.93 -1.60
C LYS A 79 2.92 -14.59 -1.76
N ILE A 80 2.47 -14.24 -2.96
CA ILE A 80 1.05 -14.04 -3.27
C ILE A 80 0.26 -15.33 -3.05
N ASP A 81 0.80 -16.50 -3.47
CA ASP A 81 0.15 -17.79 -3.23
C ASP A 81 0.04 -18.10 -1.75
N PHE A 82 1.09 -17.83 -0.99
CA PHE A 82 1.02 -17.92 0.48
C PHE A 82 -0.09 -17.05 1.06
N CYS A 83 -0.21 -15.78 0.61
CA CYS A 83 -1.26 -14.89 1.07
C CYS A 83 -2.68 -15.39 0.72
N LYS A 84 -2.87 -16.00 -0.45
CA LYS A 84 -4.14 -16.63 -0.85
C LYS A 84 -4.47 -17.82 0.05
N GLN A 85 -3.50 -18.70 0.30
CA GLN A 85 -3.67 -19.91 1.13
C GLN A 85 -4.02 -19.61 2.60
N HIS A 86 -3.63 -18.42 3.07
CA HIS A 86 -3.86 -17.99 4.45
C HIS A 86 -4.91 -16.87 4.59
N ASP A 87 -5.74 -16.63 3.56
CA ASP A 87 -6.86 -15.69 3.58
C ASP A 87 -6.49 -14.27 4.07
N PHE A 88 -5.38 -13.71 3.58
CA PHE A 88 -5.07 -12.30 3.79
C PHE A 88 -6.06 -11.40 3.04
N ASP A 89 -6.30 -10.17 3.54
CA ASP A 89 -7.20 -9.21 2.86
C ASP A 89 -6.68 -8.82 1.47
N GLY A 90 -5.38 -8.64 1.35
CA GLY A 90 -4.79 -8.20 0.09
C GLY A 90 -3.27 -8.19 0.08
N VAL A 91 -2.74 -7.77 -1.05
CA VAL A 91 -1.30 -7.61 -1.28
C VAL A 91 -1.00 -6.21 -1.81
N VAL A 92 0.18 -5.72 -1.49
CA VAL A 92 0.65 -4.38 -1.85
C VAL A 92 1.94 -4.51 -2.64
N PHE A 93 1.94 -4.05 -3.90
CA PHE A 93 3.13 -4.06 -4.75
C PHE A 93 3.10 -2.91 -5.76
N GLY A 94 4.18 -2.71 -6.51
CA GLY A 94 4.23 -1.78 -7.63
C GLY A 94 5.44 -2.06 -8.49
N CYS A 95 5.28 -1.98 -9.80
CA CYS A 95 6.33 -2.29 -10.76
C CYS A 95 6.54 -1.09 -11.68
N LEU A 96 7.80 -0.70 -11.86
CA LEU A 96 8.21 0.30 -12.84
C LEU A 96 8.96 -0.37 -13.98
N ASN A 97 9.07 0.34 -15.09
CA ASN A 97 10.01 0.05 -16.18
C ASN A 97 11.30 0.88 -15.98
N GLN A 98 12.26 0.73 -16.91
CA GLN A 98 13.53 1.46 -16.89
C GLN A 98 13.37 2.99 -17.00
N ASP A 99 12.24 3.45 -17.55
CA ASP A 99 11.94 4.87 -17.76
C ASP A 99 11.18 5.49 -16.58
N ASN A 100 11.11 4.80 -15.44
CA ASN A 100 10.33 5.17 -14.26
C ASN A 100 8.83 5.35 -14.54
N GLU A 101 8.28 4.69 -15.55
CA GLU A 101 6.84 4.57 -15.73
C GLU A 101 6.31 3.28 -15.11
N LEU A 102 5.01 3.26 -14.75
CA LEU A 102 4.37 2.02 -14.31
C LEU A 102 4.44 0.94 -15.41
N ASN A 103 4.98 -0.22 -15.09
CA ASN A 103 4.92 -1.40 -15.95
C ASN A 103 3.51 -2.01 -15.88
N ILE A 104 2.59 -1.42 -16.65
CA ILE A 104 1.16 -1.76 -16.64
C ILE A 104 0.91 -3.23 -16.99
N ASN A 105 1.71 -3.82 -17.89
CA ASN A 105 1.55 -5.22 -18.27
C ASN A 105 1.89 -6.14 -17.10
N LEU A 106 3.05 -5.96 -16.47
CA LEU A 106 3.44 -6.75 -15.29
C LEU A 106 2.47 -6.54 -14.11
N ILE A 107 2.05 -5.29 -13.86
CA ILE A 107 1.05 -4.98 -12.83
C ILE A 107 -0.25 -5.73 -13.10
N LYS A 108 -0.76 -5.72 -14.33
CA LYS A 108 -1.98 -6.42 -14.73
C LYS A 108 -1.85 -7.93 -14.54
N ASP A 109 -0.71 -8.51 -14.92
CA ASP A 109 -0.46 -9.94 -14.80
C ASP A 109 -0.41 -10.39 -13.34
N LEU A 110 0.36 -9.68 -12.49
CA LEU A 110 0.42 -9.94 -11.05
C LEU A 110 -0.93 -9.71 -10.37
N ALA A 111 -1.68 -8.68 -10.75
CA ALA A 111 -2.99 -8.43 -10.18
C ALA A 111 -4.03 -9.49 -10.56
N ASN A 112 -4.00 -10.01 -11.79
CA ASN A 112 -4.81 -11.15 -12.18
C ASN A 112 -4.42 -12.41 -11.41
N TYR A 113 -3.12 -12.63 -11.23
CA TYR A 113 -2.59 -13.76 -10.46
C TYR A 113 -2.98 -13.70 -8.98
N SER A 114 -3.10 -12.49 -8.42
CA SER A 114 -3.44 -12.27 -7.02
C SER A 114 -4.89 -12.58 -6.65
N LYS A 115 -5.81 -12.75 -7.61
CA LYS A 115 -7.21 -13.04 -7.30
C LYS A 115 -7.36 -14.24 -6.36
N PRO A 116 -8.23 -14.18 -5.34
CA PRO A 116 -9.24 -13.15 -5.08
C PRO A 116 -8.77 -11.98 -4.19
N LEU A 117 -7.49 -11.87 -3.84
CA LEU A 117 -6.94 -10.85 -2.95
C LEU A 117 -7.15 -9.42 -3.50
N ASN A 118 -7.37 -8.46 -2.62
CA ASN A 118 -7.32 -7.04 -2.96
C ASN A 118 -5.88 -6.65 -3.35
N VAL A 119 -5.72 -5.90 -4.45
CA VAL A 119 -4.41 -5.44 -4.92
C VAL A 119 -4.30 -3.94 -4.79
N ILE A 120 -3.29 -3.47 -4.05
CA ILE A 120 -2.93 -2.07 -3.90
C ILE A 120 -1.58 -1.82 -4.58
N ILE A 121 -1.50 -0.76 -5.34
CA ILE A 121 -0.22 -0.29 -5.88
C ILE A 121 0.42 0.65 -4.86
N HIS A 122 1.62 0.31 -4.39
CA HIS A 122 2.36 1.11 -3.40
C HIS A 122 2.96 2.39 -4.00
N LYS A 123 3.74 3.13 -3.21
CA LYS A 123 4.36 4.40 -3.57
C LYS A 123 5.28 4.40 -4.81
N ALA A 124 5.48 3.28 -5.50
CA ALA A 124 6.14 3.30 -6.81
C ALA A 124 5.50 4.29 -7.78
N ILE A 125 4.20 4.55 -7.67
CA ILE A 125 3.50 5.57 -8.46
C ILE A 125 4.07 6.97 -8.24
N ASP A 126 4.60 7.26 -7.05
CA ASP A 126 5.17 8.58 -6.70
C ASP A 126 6.52 8.85 -7.38
N TYR A 127 7.18 7.80 -7.91
CA TYR A 127 8.42 7.91 -8.69
C TYR A 127 8.17 8.14 -10.17
N THR A 128 6.92 8.06 -10.62
CA THR A 128 6.57 8.36 -12.01
C THR A 128 6.54 9.88 -12.25
N LEU A 129 6.74 10.29 -13.50
CA LEU A 129 6.72 11.70 -13.87
C LEU A 129 5.41 12.42 -13.47
N SER A 130 4.28 11.69 -13.50
CA SER A 130 2.97 12.19 -13.10
C SER A 130 2.14 11.11 -12.43
N PRO A 131 2.02 11.12 -11.09
CA PRO A 131 1.14 10.19 -10.37
C PRO A 131 -0.32 10.26 -10.83
N VAL A 132 -0.80 11.43 -11.29
CA VAL A 132 -2.16 11.60 -11.80
C VAL A 132 -2.37 10.86 -13.13
N GLU A 133 -1.43 10.97 -14.06
CA GLU A 133 -1.53 10.24 -15.34
C GLU A 133 -1.34 8.73 -15.14
N SER A 134 -0.45 8.34 -14.22
CA SER A 134 -0.27 6.95 -13.82
C SER A 134 -1.54 6.37 -13.19
N LEU A 135 -2.24 7.12 -12.34
CA LEU A 135 -3.54 6.73 -11.79
C LEU A 135 -4.57 6.45 -12.89
N LYS A 136 -4.66 7.31 -13.91
CA LYS A 136 -5.59 7.12 -15.04
C LYS A 136 -5.36 5.79 -15.80
N LYS A 137 -4.11 5.31 -15.81
CA LYS A 137 -3.77 3.98 -16.37
C LYS A 137 -4.28 2.87 -15.43
N LEU A 138 -4.06 2.99 -14.11
CA LEU A 138 -4.42 1.99 -13.10
C LEU A 138 -5.95 1.80 -12.93
N VAL A 139 -6.73 2.88 -12.92
CA VAL A 139 -8.19 2.78 -12.72
C VAL A 139 -8.92 2.05 -13.86
N LYS A 140 -8.26 1.86 -15.00
CA LYS A 140 -8.77 1.03 -16.10
C LYS A 140 -8.61 -0.47 -15.83
N LEU A 141 -7.76 -0.84 -14.88
CA LEU A 141 -7.51 -2.22 -14.48
C LEU A 141 -8.48 -2.61 -13.36
N LYS A 142 -9.55 -3.32 -13.71
CA LYS A 142 -10.60 -3.74 -12.76
C LYS A 142 -10.09 -4.63 -11.60
N THR A 143 -8.87 -5.13 -11.70
CA THR A 143 -8.22 -5.99 -10.70
C THR A 143 -7.45 -5.21 -9.64
N ILE A 144 -7.26 -3.90 -9.83
CA ILE A 144 -6.61 -3.02 -8.86
C ILE A 144 -7.68 -2.40 -7.97
N LYS A 145 -7.55 -2.58 -6.68
CA LYS A 145 -8.45 -2.04 -5.66
C LYS A 145 -8.12 -0.59 -5.31
N GLY A 146 -6.85 -0.22 -5.36
CA GLY A 146 -6.42 1.13 -4.98
C GLY A 146 -4.94 1.39 -5.18
N VAL A 147 -4.54 2.58 -4.77
CA VAL A 147 -3.16 3.06 -4.81
C VAL A 147 -2.81 3.80 -3.52
N LEU A 148 -1.59 3.57 -3.03
CA LEU A 148 -0.98 4.26 -1.90
C LEU A 148 -0.01 5.30 -2.46
N SER A 149 -0.19 6.58 -2.08
CA SER A 149 0.58 7.68 -2.65
C SER A 149 0.76 8.83 -1.67
N SER A 150 1.86 9.55 -1.81
CA SER A 150 2.11 10.87 -1.20
C SER A 150 1.91 12.02 -2.19
N GLY A 151 1.37 11.72 -3.39
CA GLY A 151 1.16 12.71 -4.45
C GLY A 151 2.45 13.07 -5.18
N GLY A 152 3.44 12.17 -5.22
CA GLY A 152 4.77 12.42 -5.81
C GLY A 152 5.62 13.41 -4.99
N ALA A 153 5.35 13.53 -3.69
CA ALA A 153 6.01 14.51 -2.82
C ALA A 153 6.57 13.84 -1.55
N ALA A 154 7.40 14.56 -0.81
CA ALA A 154 8.02 14.07 0.43
C ALA A 154 7.01 13.83 1.58
N SER A 155 5.83 14.43 1.49
CA SER A 155 4.75 14.21 2.47
C SER A 155 3.37 14.41 1.83
N ALA A 156 2.34 13.84 2.44
CA ALA A 156 0.94 14.04 2.05
C ALA A 156 0.53 15.53 2.06
N GLU A 157 1.09 16.29 2.99
CA GLU A 157 0.80 17.73 3.08
C GLU A 157 1.33 18.48 1.86
N ILE A 158 2.59 18.24 1.46
CA ILE A 158 3.21 18.85 0.28
C ILE A 158 2.49 18.39 -0.99
N GLY A 159 2.18 17.09 -1.10
CA GLY A 159 1.49 16.48 -2.24
C GLY A 159 -0.03 16.66 -2.24
N SER A 160 -0.59 17.43 -1.31
CA SER A 160 -2.04 17.51 -1.07
C SER A 160 -2.86 17.89 -2.31
N ASN A 161 -2.38 18.81 -3.12
CA ASN A 161 -3.04 19.21 -4.36
C ASN A 161 -3.12 18.06 -5.39
N THR A 162 -2.03 17.29 -5.54
CA THR A 162 -1.99 16.11 -6.40
C THR A 162 -2.91 15.03 -5.87
N LEU A 163 -2.83 14.72 -4.57
CA LEU A 163 -3.69 13.74 -3.91
C LEU A 163 -5.17 14.09 -4.04
N LYS A 164 -5.55 15.36 -3.85
CA LYS A 164 -6.91 15.83 -4.05
C LYS A 164 -7.40 15.64 -5.49
N LYS A 165 -6.53 15.85 -6.49
CA LYS A 165 -6.85 15.53 -7.90
C LYS A 165 -7.04 14.04 -8.10
N MET A 166 -6.17 13.20 -7.50
CA MET A 166 -6.27 11.74 -7.59
C MET A 166 -7.60 11.26 -6.99
N VAL A 167 -8.00 11.74 -5.81
CA VAL A 167 -9.28 11.42 -5.18
C VAL A 167 -10.47 11.78 -6.09
N LYS A 168 -10.44 12.98 -6.71
CA LYS A 168 -11.53 13.42 -7.62
C LYS A 168 -11.64 12.59 -8.90
N LEU A 169 -10.54 12.05 -9.38
CA LEU A 169 -10.48 11.28 -10.64
C LEU A 169 -10.73 9.79 -10.44
N SER A 170 -10.62 9.29 -9.21
CA SER A 170 -10.82 7.88 -8.93
C SER A 170 -12.30 7.50 -8.90
N PRO A 171 -12.66 6.31 -9.38
CA PRO A 171 -14.01 5.74 -9.16
C PRO A 171 -14.31 5.57 -7.67
N LYS A 172 -15.58 5.59 -7.27
CA LYS A 172 -16.00 5.46 -5.87
C LYS A 172 -15.49 4.20 -5.15
N ASN A 173 -15.30 3.11 -5.88
CA ASN A 173 -14.83 1.83 -5.36
C ASN A 173 -13.31 1.64 -5.47
N PHE A 174 -12.57 2.68 -5.85
CA PHE A 174 -11.12 2.67 -5.96
C PHE A 174 -10.50 3.47 -4.81
N GLU A 175 -9.62 2.84 -4.03
CA GLU A 175 -9.02 3.44 -2.83
C GLU A 175 -7.84 4.36 -3.19
N ILE A 176 -7.92 5.64 -2.85
CA ILE A 176 -6.75 6.51 -2.80
C ILE A 176 -6.27 6.55 -1.36
N ILE A 177 -5.24 5.78 -1.05
CA ILE A 177 -4.68 5.67 0.29
C ILE A 177 -3.60 6.74 0.44
N VAL A 178 -3.89 7.75 1.25
CA VAL A 178 -3.01 8.89 1.46
C VAL A 178 -1.90 8.51 2.41
N ALA A 179 -0.65 8.58 1.95
CA ALA A 179 0.55 8.25 2.70
C ALA A 179 1.59 9.38 2.66
N GLY A 180 2.64 9.26 3.44
CA GLY A 180 3.72 10.23 3.53
C GLY A 180 3.59 11.12 4.75
N LYS A 181 4.20 10.68 5.85
CA LYS A 181 4.25 11.38 7.16
C LYS A 181 2.86 11.70 7.75
N VAL A 182 1.86 10.85 7.47
CA VAL A 182 0.55 10.93 8.12
C VAL A 182 0.65 10.30 9.51
N THR A 183 0.16 11.01 10.52
CA THR A 183 0.18 10.62 11.93
C THR A 183 -1.18 10.92 12.55
N ASN A 184 -1.46 10.36 13.73
CA ASN A 184 -2.66 10.70 14.51
C ASN A 184 -2.79 12.22 14.80
N ILE A 185 -1.66 12.94 14.89
CA ILE A 185 -1.64 14.39 15.19
C ILE A 185 -2.09 15.23 13.98
N ASN A 186 -1.65 14.86 12.76
CA ASN A 186 -1.91 15.68 11.57
C ASN A 186 -3.02 15.15 10.66
N LEU A 187 -3.58 13.98 10.97
CA LEU A 187 -4.56 13.28 10.14
C LEU A 187 -5.79 14.14 9.81
N GLU A 188 -6.37 14.81 10.79
CA GLU A 188 -7.56 15.66 10.56
C GLU A 188 -7.26 16.84 9.63
N LEU A 189 -6.09 17.47 9.79
CA LEU A 189 -5.67 18.57 8.93
C LEU A 189 -5.46 18.10 7.48
N ILE A 190 -4.81 16.95 7.32
CA ILE A 190 -4.58 16.32 6.01
C ILE A 190 -5.92 15.92 5.38
N HIS A 191 -6.83 15.37 6.17
CA HIS A 191 -8.17 14.99 5.70
C HIS A 191 -8.96 16.21 5.19
N LYS A 192 -8.96 17.32 5.93
CA LYS A 192 -9.60 18.57 5.49
C LYS A 192 -9.05 19.10 4.16
N LYS A 193 -7.74 18.92 3.91
CA LYS A 193 -7.09 19.35 2.66
C LYS A 193 -7.37 18.45 1.47
N ILE A 194 -7.42 17.12 1.67
CA ILE A 194 -7.42 16.12 0.60
C ILE A 194 -8.80 15.48 0.40
N GLY A 195 -9.47 15.09 1.48
CA GLY A 195 -10.81 14.49 1.45
C GLY A 195 -10.83 13.03 0.98
N SER A 196 -9.78 12.25 1.26
CA SER A 196 -9.80 10.80 1.05
C SER A 196 -10.53 10.09 2.18
N SER A 197 -10.99 8.86 1.94
CA SER A 197 -11.49 7.96 2.98
C SER A 197 -10.45 6.98 3.51
N PHE A 198 -9.19 7.05 3.05
CA PHE A 198 -8.14 6.09 3.40
C PHE A 198 -6.83 6.81 3.70
N TYR A 199 -6.26 6.55 4.86
CA TYR A 199 -5.00 7.15 5.32
C TYR A 199 -4.08 6.09 5.87
N HIS A 200 -2.78 6.27 5.62
CA HIS A 200 -1.73 5.32 5.93
C HIS A 200 -0.54 6.00 6.61
N GLY A 201 -0.02 5.38 7.65
CA GLY A 201 1.17 5.87 8.32
C GLY A 201 1.67 4.98 9.44
N ARG A 202 2.97 5.08 9.75
CA ARG A 202 3.60 4.36 10.87
C ARG A 202 3.02 4.79 12.23
N LYS A 203 2.70 6.08 12.38
CA LYS A 203 2.18 6.69 13.62
C LYS A 203 0.73 7.16 13.48
N ILE A 204 -0.05 6.49 12.62
CA ILE A 204 -1.43 6.92 12.33
C ILE A 204 -2.37 6.70 13.52
N VAL A 205 -2.02 5.80 14.42
CA VAL A 205 -2.75 5.53 15.68
C VAL A 205 -1.93 5.91 16.91
N GLY A 206 -0.85 6.67 16.75
CA GLY A 206 0.07 7.07 17.82
C GLY A 206 1.43 6.40 17.68
N GLU A 207 2.25 6.46 18.72
CA GLU A 207 3.54 5.75 18.79
C GLU A 207 3.28 4.24 18.89
N LEU A 208 4.12 3.45 18.21
CA LEU A 208 4.06 1.98 18.18
C LEU A 208 5.30 1.38 18.85
#